data_42e76c9bbb486a10bcc7ce491b238f51
#
_entry.id   42e76c9bbb486a10bcc7ce491b238f51
#
_cell.length_a   1.000
_cell.length_b   1.000
_cell.length_c   1.000
_cell.angle_alpha   90.00
_cell.angle_beta   90.00
_cell.angle_gamma   90.00
#
_symmetry.space_group_name_H-M   'P 1'
#
loop_
_entity.id
_entity.type
_entity.pdbx_description
1 polymer ?
#
loop_
_entity_poly.entity_id
_entity_poly.type
_entity_poly.pdbx_seq_one_letter_code
_entity_poly.pdbx_strand_id
1 'polypeptide(L)'
;MEDMHLILRWHGVKDPISLRQYAPIPNLYGIVTSLYHLPLGQVWDRAEVLRLKEQIEAHGLKFELVDSFRIHEDIKRGYASRDALIENYRKNIRMLAECGIRIICYNFMPVFDWTRTDLAHVLPDGSDCLSFEEEKVRAVDPERGIELPGWGTNHTPAELQALLHSYRGIGEEELWDNCRYFLRAVLPVAEECGVKLALHPDDPPRPIFGLPRIAKNAADYRRILFTADLDSPSNTITFCCGSLGSGADNDLPAMIREFGSRGKLPFVHFRNVQLEPSGDFYESGHQTGCGSSDMGEVMRALCDMDQPFYLRPDHGRRIWDEAWSIREVTDADGTQRVEHRPDGWNGVKPAAGYGLFDRALGAAYAQGLYEGIRRERAAQLTKE
;
A
#
# COMPACT_ATOMS: atom_id res chain seq x y z
N MET A 1 -9.60 1.94 -22.01
CA MET A 1 -9.42 2.23 -20.55
C MET A 1 -8.54 3.47 -20.46
N GLU A 2 -9.06 4.60 -20.95
CA GLU A 2 -8.22 5.79 -21.12
C GLU A 2 -7.81 6.42 -19.79
N ASP A 3 -8.64 6.30 -18.75
CA ASP A 3 -8.40 6.99 -17.47
C ASP A 3 -7.89 6.07 -16.35
N MET A 4 -8.07 4.76 -16.42
CA MET A 4 -7.58 3.79 -15.43
C MET A 4 -6.35 3.05 -15.93
N HIS A 5 -5.21 3.30 -15.32
CA HIS A 5 -3.97 2.57 -15.57
C HIS A 5 -3.81 1.43 -14.57
N LEU A 6 -4.12 0.20 -14.99
CA LEU A 6 -3.95 -0.98 -14.16
C LEU A 6 -2.46 -1.29 -14.00
N ILE A 7 -2.00 -1.38 -12.76
CA ILE A 7 -0.61 -1.71 -12.42
C ILE A 7 -0.55 -2.80 -11.36
N LEU A 8 0.56 -3.51 -11.26
CA LEU A 8 0.81 -4.49 -10.21
C LEU A 8 2.16 -4.25 -9.53
N ARG A 9 2.25 -4.64 -8.25
CA ARG A 9 3.50 -4.54 -7.49
C ARG A 9 4.41 -5.72 -7.79
N TRP A 10 5.68 -5.41 -8.03
CA TRP A 10 6.78 -6.35 -8.15
C TRP A 10 7.89 -6.02 -7.15
N HIS A 11 8.39 -7.00 -6.42
CA HIS A 11 9.39 -6.79 -5.38
C HIS A 11 10.84 -6.84 -5.89
N GLY A 12 11.04 -6.67 -7.21
CA GLY A 12 12.35 -6.64 -7.84
C GLY A 12 12.86 -8.04 -8.19
N VAL A 13 14.14 -8.13 -8.55
CA VAL A 13 14.77 -9.35 -9.09
C VAL A 13 14.75 -10.55 -8.14
N LYS A 14 14.50 -10.33 -6.86
CA LYS A 14 14.35 -11.39 -5.85
C LYS A 14 12.89 -11.82 -5.66
N ASP A 15 11.94 -11.18 -6.33
CA ASP A 15 10.54 -11.60 -6.32
C ASP A 15 10.43 -12.97 -7.00
N PRO A 16 9.84 -13.98 -6.34
CA PRO A 16 9.59 -15.27 -6.97
C PRO A 16 8.68 -15.18 -8.20
N ILE A 17 7.85 -14.14 -8.26
CA ILE A 17 7.00 -13.84 -9.41
C ILE A 17 7.79 -12.94 -10.37
N SER A 18 8.15 -13.50 -11.51
CA SER A 18 8.90 -12.79 -12.55
C SER A 18 8.04 -11.84 -13.37
N LEU A 19 8.64 -10.80 -13.95
CA LEU A 19 7.96 -9.89 -14.88
C LEU A 19 7.30 -10.61 -16.05
N ARG A 20 7.86 -11.75 -16.49
CA ARG A 20 7.26 -12.59 -17.53
C ARG A 20 5.88 -13.16 -17.14
N GLN A 21 5.62 -13.35 -15.83
CA GLN A 21 4.33 -13.85 -15.36
C GLN A 21 3.30 -12.72 -15.24
N TYR A 22 3.72 -11.47 -15.08
CA TYR A 22 2.83 -10.31 -15.11
C TYR A 22 2.40 -9.92 -16.53
N ALA A 23 3.32 -9.98 -17.48
CA ALA A 23 3.12 -9.48 -18.85
C ALA A 23 1.86 -10.04 -19.58
N PRO A 24 1.44 -11.32 -19.37
CA PRO A 24 0.22 -11.85 -19.99
C PRO A 24 -1.10 -11.37 -19.37
N ILE A 25 -1.07 -10.65 -18.24
CA ILE A 25 -2.30 -10.17 -17.61
C ILE A 25 -2.94 -9.11 -18.52
N PRO A 26 -4.21 -9.32 -18.98
CA PRO A 26 -4.84 -8.45 -19.96
C PRO A 26 -4.88 -6.99 -19.49
N ASN A 27 -4.54 -6.08 -20.39
CA ASN A 27 -4.55 -4.63 -20.15
C ASN A 27 -3.71 -4.16 -18.95
N LEU A 28 -2.75 -4.95 -18.49
CA LEU A 28 -1.80 -4.50 -17.49
C LEU A 28 -0.95 -3.37 -18.10
N TYR A 29 -1.07 -2.17 -17.55
CA TYR A 29 -0.35 -0.99 -18.01
C TYR A 29 1.11 -1.01 -17.58
N GLY A 30 1.36 -1.36 -16.32
CA GLY A 30 2.70 -1.24 -15.78
C GLY A 30 2.93 -1.94 -14.44
N ILE A 31 4.11 -1.70 -13.92
CA ILE A 31 4.60 -2.21 -12.65
C ILE A 31 4.92 -1.05 -11.71
N VAL A 32 4.58 -1.25 -10.45
CA VAL A 32 5.06 -0.41 -9.36
C VAL A 32 6.05 -1.19 -8.50
N THR A 33 7.14 -0.54 -8.14
CA THR A 33 8.21 -1.13 -7.32
C THR A 33 9.04 -0.05 -6.61
N SER A 34 10.08 -0.46 -5.88
CA SER A 34 10.99 0.41 -5.15
C SER A 34 12.39 -0.24 -5.09
N LEU A 35 13.41 0.52 -4.71
CA LEU A 35 14.75 -0.01 -4.40
C LEU A 35 14.80 -0.45 -2.93
N TYR A 36 14.22 -1.62 -2.65
CA TYR A 36 14.01 -2.13 -1.28
C TYR A 36 15.28 -2.40 -0.48
N HIS A 37 16.42 -2.57 -1.14
CA HIS A 37 17.69 -2.89 -0.49
C HIS A 37 18.43 -1.65 0.02
N LEU A 38 18.01 -0.45 -0.38
CA LEU A 38 18.68 0.78 0.01
C LEU A 38 18.25 1.22 1.43
N PRO A 39 19.20 1.67 2.26
CA PRO A 39 18.90 2.27 3.54
C PRO A 39 18.03 3.51 3.41
N LEU A 40 17.20 3.77 4.44
CA LEU A 40 16.34 4.95 4.47
C LEU A 40 17.16 6.25 4.47
N GLY A 41 16.65 7.27 3.79
CA GLY A 41 17.24 8.60 3.76
C GLY A 41 18.43 8.78 2.82
N GLN A 42 18.84 7.73 2.10
CA GLN A 42 19.88 7.84 1.09
C GLN A 42 19.35 8.41 -0.23
N VAL A 43 20.25 9.03 -0.99
CA VAL A 43 20.01 9.37 -2.39
C VAL A 43 20.16 8.12 -3.23
N TRP A 44 19.17 7.82 -4.07
CA TRP A 44 19.20 6.66 -4.95
C TRP A 44 20.14 6.88 -6.15
N ASP A 45 20.74 5.81 -6.62
CA ASP A 45 21.55 5.86 -7.85
C ASP A 45 20.63 5.89 -9.10
N ARG A 46 20.77 6.94 -9.89
CA ARG A 46 20.03 7.12 -11.14
C ARG A 46 20.20 5.94 -12.11
N ALA A 47 21.41 5.42 -12.21
CA ALA A 47 21.70 4.29 -13.12
C ALA A 47 20.95 3.02 -12.67
N GLU A 48 20.77 2.82 -11.37
CA GLU A 48 20.02 1.69 -10.84
C GLU A 48 18.52 1.82 -11.14
N VAL A 49 17.94 3.02 -10.96
CA VAL A 49 16.55 3.29 -11.32
C VAL A 49 16.32 3.06 -12.82
N LEU A 50 17.23 3.51 -13.68
CA LEU A 50 17.12 3.30 -15.12
C LEU A 50 17.24 1.81 -15.51
N ARG A 51 18.16 1.06 -14.91
CA ARG A 51 18.24 -0.39 -15.13
C ARG A 51 16.95 -1.12 -14.74
N LEU A 52 16.35 -0.74 -13.60
CA LEU A 52 15.08 -1.29 -13.16
C LEU A 52 13.96 -0.97 -14.16
N LYS A 53 13.93 0.27 -14.65
CA LYS A 53 12.98 0.72 -15.68
C LYS A 53 13.13 -0.07 -16.97
N GLU A 54 14.35 -0.21 -17.48
CA GLU A 54 14.66 -1.01 -18.67
C GLU A 54 14.19 -2.46 -18.53
N GLN A 55 14.41 -3.09 -17.39
CA GLN A 55 13.93 -4.45 -17.12
C GLN A 55 12.42 -4.56 -17.23
N ILE A 56 11.68 -3.60 -16.66
CA ILE A 56 10.21 -3.59 -16.70
C ILE A 56 9.73 -3.31 -18.14
N GLU A 57 10.29 -2.32 -18.80
CA GLU A 57 9.88 -1.90 -20.15
C GLU A 57 10.22 -2.94 -21.22
N ALA A 58 11.24 -3.77 -21.02
CA ALA A 58 11.55 -4.90 -21.90
C ALA A 58 10.41 -5.95 -21.95
N HIS A 59 9.47 -5.93 -21.00
CA HIS A 59 8.28 -6.77 -21.00
C HIS A 59 7.02 -6.06 -21.50
N GLY A 60 7.16 -4.86 -22.10
CA GLY A 60 6.04 -4.05 -22.58
C GLY A 60 5.26 -3.31 -21.50
N LEU A 61 5.78 -3.28 -20.27
CA LEU A 61 5.14 -2.67 -19.10
C LEU A 61 5.76 -1.31 -18.80
N LYS A 62 5.00 -0.38 -18.20
CA LYS A 62 5.49 0.95 -17.81
C LYS A 62 5.98 0.97 -16.37
N PHE A 63 6.95 1.86 -16.08
CA PHE A 63 7.39 2.17 -14.72
C PHE A 63 7.39 3.68 -14.52
N GLU A 64 6.31 4.19 -13.95
CA GLU A 64 6.04 5.63 -13.80
C GLU A 64 5.68 6.01 -12.34
N LEU A 65 5.62 5.00 -11.46
CA LEU A 65 5.24 5.17 -10.07
C LEU A 65 6.16 4.34 -9.16
N VAL A 66 6.64 4.96 -8.07
CA VAL A 66 7.38 4.29 -6.99
C VAL A 66 6.47 4.08 -5.78
N ASP A 67 6.46 2.85 -5.23
CA ASP A 67 5.71 2.51 -4.02
C ASP A 67 6.47 1.41 -3.20
N SER A 68 6.93 1.76 -2.03
CA SER A 68 6.84 3.03 -1.36
C SER A 68 8.23 3.68 -1.25
N PHE A 69 8.28 5.00 -1.27
CA PHE A 69 9.48 5.77 -0.96
C PHE A 69 9.40 6.20 0.51
N ARG A 70 10.01 5.39 1.39
CA ARG A 70 9.84 5.53 2.85
C ARG A 70 10.54 6.76 3.41
N ILE A 71 9.92 7.38 4.40
CA ILE A 71 10.46 8.55 5.14
C ILE A 71 11.32 8.06 6.32
N HIS A 72 12.50 8.66 6.50
CA HIS A 72 13.39 8.35 7.62
C HIS A 72 12.77 8.76 8.96
N GLU A 73 13.01 7.97 10.01
CA GLU A 73 12.41 8.20 11.33
C GLU A 73 12.81 9.55 11.95
N ASP A 74 14.01 10.06 11.67
CA ASP A 74 14.45 11.37 12.17
C ASP A 74 13.62 12.54 11.62
N ILE A 75 13.06 12.40 10.41
CA ILE A 75 12.13 13.39 9.87
C ILE A 75 10.82 13.33 10.65
N LYS A 76 10.29 12.13 10.88
CA LYS A 76 9.03 11.92 11.62
C LYS A 76 9.12 12.38 13.07
N ARG A 77 10.32 12.26 13.68
CA ARG A 77 10.58 12.68 15.07
C ARG A 77 11.02 14.14 15.21
N GLY A 78 11.27 14.86 14.11
CA GLY A 78 11.74 16.23 14.14
C GLY A 78 13.19 16.41 14.62
N TYR A 79 14.04 15.39 14.51
CA TYR A 79 15.44 15.44 14.95
C TYR A 79 16.30 16.40 14.11
N ALA A 80 17.40 16.84 14.65
CA ALA A 80 18.30 17.81 13.98
C ALA A 80 18.84 17.34 12.63
N SER A 81 18.95 16.02 12.41
CA SER A 81 19.36 15.42 11.16
C SER A 81 18.30 15.50 10.03
N ARG A 82 17.05 15.89 10.36
CA ARG A 82 15.92 15.90 9.41
C ARG A 82 16.18 16.76 8.18
N ASP A 83 16.86 17.90 8.32
CA ASP A 83 17.07 18.83 7.20
C ASP A 83 17.98 18.22 6.11
N ALA A 84 19.04 17.52 6.52
CA ALA A 84 19.91 16.81 5.59
C ALA A 84 19.17 15.65 4.90
N LEU A 85 18.32 14.92 5.63
CA LEU A 85 17.50 13.83 5.09
C LEU A 85 16.41 14.34 4.14
N ILE A 86 15.79 15.48 4.45
CA ILE A 86 14.83 16.16 3.58
C ILE A 86 15.54 16.62 2.29
N GLU A 87 16.75 17.15 2.37
CA GLU A 87 17.51 17.52 1.17
C GLU A 87 17.83 16.30 0.30
N ASN A 88 18.15 15.14 0.88
CA ASN A 88 18.30 13.90 0.14
C ASN A 88 16.98 13.47 -0.52
N TYR A 89 15.84 13.65 0.15
CA TYR A 89 14.52 13.37 -0.40
C TYR A 89 14.23 14.29 -1.61
N ARG A 90 14.54 15.58 -1.53
CA ARG A 90 14.42 16.54 -2.65
C ARG A 90 15.27 16.15 -3.86
N LYS A 91 16.53 15.70 -3.63
CA LYS A 91 17.39 15.17 -4.69
C LYS A 91 16.76 13.94 -5.36
N ASN A 92 16.17 13.05 -4.57
CA ASN A 92 15.48 11.87 -5.09
C ASN A 92 14.26 12.25 -5.93
N ILE A 93 13.45 13.24 -5.53
CA ILE A 93 12.32 13.72 -6.33
C ILE A 93 12.81 14.16 -7.73
N ARG A 94 13.86 15.00 -7.80
CA ARG A 94 14.40 15.48 -9.07
C ARG A 94 14.92 14.33 -9.94
N MET A 95 15.72 13.47 -9.36
CA MET A 95 16.30 12.31 -10.06
C MET A 95 15.22 11.35 -10.58
N LEU A 96 14.20 11.04 -9.77
CA LEU A 96 13.09 10.19 -10.16
C LEU A 96 12.26 10.81 -11.28
N ALA A 97 12.02 12.12 -11.22
CA ALA A 97 11.34 12.87 -12.30
C ALA A 97 12.11 12.78 -13.63
N GLU A 98 13.44 12.92 -13.60
CA GLU A 98 14.31 12.75 -14.77
C GLU A 98 14.26 11.32 -15.33
N CYS A 99 14.05 10.32 -14.48
CA CYS A 99 13.82 8.93 -14.89
C CYS A 99 12.40 8.67 -15.41
N GLY A 100 11.52 9.68 -15.41
CA GLY A 100 10.14 9.57 -15.90
C GLY A 100 9.14 9.07 -14.86
N ILE A 101 9.50 9.04 -13.58
CA ILE A 101 8.57 8.77 -12.47
C ILE A 101 7.73 10.01 -12.22
N ARG A 102 6.41 9.84 -12.12
CA ARG A 102 5.44 10.92 -11.96
C ARG A 102 4.71 10.89 -10.62
N ILE A 103 4.69 9.74 -9.96
CA ILE A 103 4.03 9.57 -8.66
C ILE A 103 5.00 8.87 -7.71
N ILE A 104 5.13 9.42 -6.52
CA ILE A 104 5.90 8.86 -5.40
C ILE A 104 4.92 8.58 -4.27
N CYS A 105 4.59 7.31 -4.06
CA CYS A 105 3.85 6.86 -2.90
C CYS A 105 4.77 6.81 -1.68
N TYR A 106 4.34 7.43 -0.60
CA TYR A 106 5.05 7.44 0.68
C TYR A 106 4.07 7.28 1.84
N ASN A 107 4.58 6.96 3.01
CA ASN A 107 3.81 6.97 4.26
C ASN A 107 4.54 7.80 5.33
N PHE A 108 3.80 8.22 6.36
CA PHE A 108 4.36 8.94 7.51
C PHE A 108 4.13 8.19 8.84
N MET A 109 3.99 6.87 8.73
CA MET A 109 3.76 5.98 9.87
C MET A 109 5.01 5.85 10.73
N PRO A 110 4.96 6.16 12.04
CA PRO A 110 6.06 5.91 12.95
C PRO A 110 6.41 4.43 13.04
N VAL A 111 7.68 4.10 12.92
CA VAL A 111 8.30 2.78 13.10
C VAL A 111 7.78 1.71 12.15
N PHE A 112 6.48 1.46 12.13
CA PHE A 112 5.83 0.38 11.37
C PHE A 112 5.05 0.94 10.19
N ASP A 113 5.32 0.44 8.98
CA ASP A 113 4.59 0.84 7.77
C ASP A 113 3.15 0.29 7.82
N TRP A 114 2.99 -1.02 7.89
CA TRP A 114 1.72 -1.71 8.10
C TRP A 114 1.89 -2.76 9.19
N THR A 115 0.86 -3.08 9.94
CA THR A 115 0.96 -4.04 11.04
C THR A 115 -0.03 -5.17 10.85
N ARG A 116 0.44 -6.41 10.97
CA ARG A 116 -0.37 -7.63 10.98
C ARG A 116 0.08 -8.53 12.13
N THR A 117 -0.84 -9.31 12.64
CA THR A 117 -0.58 -10.27 13.73
C THR A 117 -0.40 -11.69 13.22
N ASP A 118 -0.85 -11.95 11.98
CA ASP A 118 -0.63 -13.22 11.28
C ASP A 118 -0.40 -12.94 9.79
N LEU A 119 0.55 -13.63 9.19
CA LEU A 119 0.89 -13.53 7.77
C LEU A 119 0.32 -14.71 6.94
N ALA A 120 -0.33 -15.65 7.58
CA ALA A 120 -0.87 -16.86 6.97
C ALA A 120 -2.17 -17.33 7.66
N HIS A 121 -3.04 -16.38 8.02
CA HIS A 121 -4.37 -16.66 8.56
C HIS A 121 -5.18 -17.45 7.53
N VAL A 122 -5.63 -18.64 7.93
CA VAL A 122 -6.32 -19.59 7.04
C VAL A 122 -7.79 -19.30 7.00
N LEU A 123 -8.32 -19.14 5.78
CA LEU A 123 -9.74 -18.96 5.52
C LEU A 123 -10.47 -20.30 5.30
N PRO A 124 -11.81 -20.33 5.48
CA PRO A 124 -12.59 -21.58 5.30
C PRO A 124 -12.50 -22.21 3.92
N ASP A 125 -12.15 -21.44 2.88
CA ASP A 125 -11.98 -21.91 1.52
C ASP A 125 -10.59 -22.51 1.23
N GLY A 126 -9.74 -22.62 2.26
CA GLY A 126 -8.38 -23.15 2.14
C GLY A 126 -7.35 -22.16 1.64
N SER A 127 -7.73 -20.93 1.36
CA SER A 127 -6.78 -19.84 1.10
C SER A 127 -6.17 -19.31 2.40
N ASP A 128 -5.08 -18.57 2.30
CA ASP A 128 -4.50 -17.86 3.43
C ASP A 128 -4.30 -16.37 3.12
N CYS A 129 -4.29 -15.56 4.16
CA CYS A 129 -4.19 -14.12 4.05
C CYS A 129 -3.49 -13.49 5.26
N LEU A 130 -3.30 -12.19 5.21
CA LEU A 130 -2.83 -11.40 6.34
C LEU A 130 -3.99 -11.07 7.28
N SER A 131 -3.78 -11.13 8.61
CA SER A 131 -4.79 -10.69 9.57
C SER A 131 -4.21 -9.78 10.66
N PHE A 132 -5.10 -9.00 11.26
CA PHE A 132 -4.82 -8.13 12.39
C PHE A 132 -5.82 -8.41 13.51
N GLU A 133 -5.30 -8.73 14.69
CA GLU A 133 -6.09 -8.95 15.90
C GLU A 133 -5.60 -8.00 17.00
N GLU A 134 -6.47 -7.12 17.45
CA GLU A 134 -6.17 -6.08 18.45
C GLU A 134 -5.66 -6.67 19.76
N GLU A 135 -6.24 -7.80 20.20
CA GLU A 135 -5.84 -8.48 21.43
C GLU A 135 -4.38 -8.98 21.36
N LYS A 136 -3.97 -9.50 20.20
CA LYS A 136 -2.57 -9.94 20.00
C LYS A 136 -1.62 -8.74 20.05
N VAL A 137 -2.01 -7.59 19.49
CA VAL A 137 -1.21 -6.36 19.56
C VAL A 137 -1.11 -5.86 20.99
N ARG A 138 -2.20 -5.86 21.75
CA ARG A 138 -2.22 -5.44 23.18
C ARG A 138 -1.42 -6.37 24.07
N ALA A 139 -1.37 -7.66 23.75
CA ALA A 139 -0.62 -8.64 24.51
C ALA A 139 0.90 -8.50 24.33
N VAL A 140 1.36 -7.80 23.28
CA VAL A 140 2.79 -7.53 23.06
C VAL A 140 3.26 -6.48 24.05
N ASP A 141 4.27 -6.84 24.86
CA ASP A 141 5.01 -5.89 25.67
C ASP A 141 6.20 -5.34 24.87
N PRO A 142 6.13 -4.09 24.38
CA PRO A 142 7.20 -3.52 23.58
C PRO A 142 8.55 -3.45 24.32
N GLU A 143 8.55 -3.50 25.65
CA GLU A 143 9.76 -3.48 26.47
C GLU A 143 10.46 -4.83 26.52
N ARG A 144 9.72 -5.92 26.25
CA ARG A 144 10.27 -7.28 26.20
C ARG A 144 10.67 -7.73 24.80
N GLY A 145 10.41 -6.89 23.81
CA GLY A 145 10.61 -7.17 22.39
C GLY A 145 9.29 -7.45 21.67
N ILE A 146 9.24 -7.09 20.39
CA ILE A 146 8.07 -7.32 19.56
C ILE A 146 8.35 -8.53 18.67
N GLU A 147 7.68 -9.64 18.96
CA GLU A 147 7.64 -10.83 18.11
C GLU A 147 6.34 -10.84 17.30
N LEU A 148 6.18 -9.88 16.40
CA LEU A 148 5.12 -9.92 15.41
C LEU A 148 5.66 -10.40 14.06
N PRO A 149 4.93 -11.26 13.36
CA PRO A 149 5.37 -11.74 12.06
C PRO A 149 5.47 -10.57 11.06
N GLY A 150 6.54 -10.58 10.26
CA GLY A 150 6.80 -9.55 9.24
C GLY A 150 7.65 -8.35 9.70
N TRP A 151 7.83 -8.12 11.00
CA TRP A 151 8.52 -6.94 11.55
C TRP A 151 9.98 -7.17 11.94
N GLY A 152 10.34 -8.42 12.24
CA GLY A 152 11.65 -8.76 12.79
C GLY A 152 12.82 -8.68 11.81
N THR A 153 12.61 -8.32 10.54
CA THR A 153 13.63 -8.49 9.52
C THR A 153 14.55 -7.28 9.32
N ASN A 154 14.18 -6.10 9.80
CA ASN A 154 14.93 -4.86 9.55
C ASN A 154 15.61 -4.27 10.81
N HIS A 155 15.23 -4.71 12.01
CA HIS A 155 15.77 -4.23 13.27
C HIS A 155 16.03 -5.39 14.22
N THR A 156 17.09 -5.31 14.99
CA THR A 156 17.26 -6.17 16.17
C THR A 156 16.23 -5.78 17.24
N PRO A 157 15.87 -6.66 18.17
CA PRO A 157 14.96 -6.31 19.27
C PRO A 157 15.39 -5.05 20.05
N ALA A 158 16.70 -4.88 20.28
CA ALA A 158 17.25 -3.72 20.98
C ALA A 158 17.10 -2.41 20.15
N GLU A 159 17.34 -2.47 18.84
CA GLU A 159 17.14 -1.32 17.94
C GLU A 159 15.66 -0.94 17.86
N LEU A 160 14.76 -1.92 17.78
CA LEU A 160 13.33 -1.68 17.77
C LEU A 160 12.85 -1.06 19.08
N GLN A 161 13.30 -1.56 20.22
CA GLN A 161 13.02 -1.00 21.53
C GLN A 161 13.53 0.45 21.65
N ALA A 162 14.77 0.71 21.23
CA ALA A 162 15.33 2.06 21.22
C ALA A 162 14.52 3.01 20.32
N LEU A 163 14.06 2.53 19.18
CA LEU A 163 13.24 3.29 18.25
C LEU A 163 11.86 3.63 18.84
N LEU A 164 11.18 2.66 19.46
CA LEU A 164 9.92 2.89 20.18
C LEU A 164 10.09 3.88 21.33
N HIS A 165 11.13 3.73 22.12
CA HIS A 165 11.46 4.69 23.19
C HIS A 165 11.66 6.11 22.66
N SER A 166 12.23 6.27 21.48
CA SER A 166 12.48 7.58 20.87
C SER A 166 11.21 8.34 20.47
N TYR A 167 10.07 7.64 20.41
CA TYR A 167 8.74 8.23 20.18
C TYR A 167 8.00 8.60 21.48
N ARG A 168 8.56 8.30 22.66
CA ARG A 168 7.94 8.72 23.92
C ARG A 168 7.83 10.25 23.98
N GLY A 169 6.62 10.74 24.17
CA GLY A 169 6.31 12.17 24.18
C GLY A 169 5.93 12.75 22.83
N ILE A 170 6.11 12.03 21.73
CA ILE A 170 5.64 12.47 20.41
C ILE A 170 4.18 12.01 20.24
N GLY A 171 3.27 12.96 20.35
CA GLY A 171 1.85 12.77 20.13
C GLY A 171 1.44 13.01 18.67
N GLU A 172 0.13 12.94 18.42
CA GLU A 172 -0.45 13.13 17.08
C GLU A 172 -0.16 14.54 16.53
N GLU A 173 -0.28 15.59 17.37
CA GLU A 173 -0.03 16.96 16.94
C GLU A 173 1.45 17.20 16.59
N GLU A 174 2.38 16.66 17.37
CA GLU A 174 3.80 16.78 17.07
C GLU A 174 4.19 16.00 15.80
N LEU A 175 3.63 14.80 15.61
CA LEU A 175 3.82 14.05 14.38
C LEU A 175 3.25 14.79 13.17
N TRP A 176 2.09 15.44 13.33
CA TRP A 176 1.49 16.30 12.32
C TRP A 176 2.39 17.48 11.98
N ASP A 177 2.94 18.19 12.98
CA ASP A 177 3.83 19.32 12.76
C ASP A 177 5.11 18.89 12.03
N ASN A 178 5.66 17.74 12.35
CA ASN A 178 6.79 17.17 11.63
C ASN A 178 6.45 16.78 10.19
N CYS A 179 5.26 16.26 9.95
CA CYS A 179 4.76 15.99 8.59
C CYS A 179 4.59 17.28 7.79
N ARG A 180 3.99 18.29 8.39
CA ARG A 180 3.84 19.62 7.77
C ARG A 180 5.19 20.25 7.44
N TYR A 181 6.15 20.17 8.36
CA TYR A 181 7.52 20.65 8.11
C TYR A 181 8.15 19.96 6.90
N PHE A 182 8.03 18.63 6.83
CA PHE A 182 8.52 17.86 5.70
C PHE A 182 7.83 18.27 4.39
N LEU A 183 6.50 18.30 4.36
CA LEU A 183 5.73 18.64 3.16
C LEU A 183 6.05 20.05 2.64
N ARG A 184 6.14 21.04 3.50
CA ARG A 184 6.55 22.40 3.12
C ARG A 184 7.90 22.46 2.41
N ALA A 185 8.81 21.60 2.80
CA ALA A 185 10.15 21.57 2.21
C ALA A 185 10.20 20.83 0.87
N VAL A 186 9.36 19.79 0.66
CA VAL A 186 9.44 18.93 -0.53
C VAL A 186 8.42 19.27 -1.62
N LEU A 187 7.25 19.85 -1.27
CA LEU A 187 6.21 20.17 -2.23
C LEU A 187 6.66 21.15 -3.33
N PRO A 188 7.40 22.23 -3.04
CA PRO A 188 7.88 23.12 -4.12
C PRO A 188 8.75 22.40 -5.15
N VAL A 189 9.57 21.43 -4.70
CA VAL A 189 10.40 20.64 -5.60
C VAL A 189 9.56 19.64 -6.40
N ALA A 190 8.55 19.04 -5.78
CA ALA A 190 7.64 18.13 -6.47
C ALA A 190 6.84 18.87 -7.56
N GLU A 191 6.39 20.08 -7.29
CA GLU A 191 5.71 20.94 -8.28
C GLU A 191 6.63 21.32 -9.45
N GLU A 192 7.85 21.80 -9.15
CA GLU A 192 8.87 22.12 -10.15
C GLU A 192 9.13 20.93 -11.10
N CYS A 193 9.14 19.71 -10.55
CA CYS A 193 9.40 18.49 -11.30
C CYS A 193 8.16 17.84 -11.92
N GLY A 194 6.96 18.36 -11.67
CA GLY A 194 5.69 17.76 -12.11
C GLY A 194 5.45 16.37 -11.50
N VAL A 195 5.92 16.14 -10.25
CA VAL A 195 5.77 14.89 -9.51
C VAL A 195 4.66 15.06 -8.48
N LYS A 196 3.83 14.04 -8.33
CA LYS A 196 2.82 13.95 -7.26
C LYS A 196 3.38 13.12 -6.09
N LEU A 197 3.32 13.69 -4.90
CA LEU A 197 3.63 12.98 -3.65
C LEU A 197 2.30 12.44 -3.10
N ALA A 198 2.16 11.13 -3.08
CA ALA A 198 0.91 10.45 -2.77
C ALA A 198 1.02 9.74 -1.39
N LEU A 199 0.46 10.37 -0.35
CA LEU A 199 0.50 9.84 1.02
C LEU A 199 -0.42 8.64 1.15
N HIS A 200 0.15 7.50 1.56
CA HIS A 200 -0.57 6.28 1.92
C HIS A 200 -1.21 6.43 3.31
N PRO A 201 -2.46 5.96 3.52
CA PRO A 201 -3.10 5.95 4.83
C PRO A 201 -2.35 5.07 5.83
N ASP A 202 -2.54 5.36 7.11
CA ASP A 202 -2.07 4.49 8.17
C ASP A 202 -2.73 3.10 8.07
N ASP A 203 -1.97 2.05 8.37
CA ASP A 203 -2.45 0.67 8.29
C ASP A 203 -2.00 -0.16 9.53
N PRO A 204 -2.91 -0.39 10.49
CA PRO A 204 -4.30 0.06 10.55
C PRO A 204 -4.44 1.58 10.80
N PRO A 205 -5.61 2.17 10.49
CA PRO A 205 -5.85 3.60 10.64
C PRO A 205 -6.18 3.96 12.11
N ARG A 206 -5.33 3.54 13.03
CA ARG A 206 -5.44 3.78 14.48
C ARG A 206 -4.08 3.63 15.16
N PRO A 207 -3.86 4.28 16.32
CA PRO A 207 -2.62 4.14 17.09
C PRO A 207 -2.34 2.69 17.47
N ILE A 208 -1.07 2.28 17.40
CA ILE A 208 -0.59 0.97 17.84
C ILE A 208 0.70 1.14 18.66
N PHE A 209 0.89 0.32 19.70
CA PHE A 209 2.05 0.39 20.60
C PHE A 209 2.34 1.80 21.16
N GLY A 210 1.29 2.63 21.33
CA GLY A 210 1.45 4.03 21.77
C GLY A 210 1.99 4.98 20.70
N LEU A 211 2.20 4.52 19.46
CA LEU A 211 2.65 5.34 18.34
C LEU A 211 1.46 6.10 17.72
N PRO A 212 1.59 7.41 17.48
CA PRO A 212 0.52 8.19 16.86
C PRO A 212 0.34 7.86 15.39
N ARG A 213 -0.85 8.16 14.86
CA ARG A 213 -1.22 8.05 13.45
C ARG A 213 -1.92 9.34 13.01
N ILE A 214 -1.65 9.82 11.77
CA ILE A 214 -2.13 11.12 11.27
C ILE A 214 -2.87 11.05 9.92
N ALA A 215 -3.01 9.87 9.32
CA ALA A 215 -3.67 9.64 8.03
C ALA A 215 -4.71 8.52 8.16
N LYS A 216 -5.72 8.70 9.02
CA LYS A 216 -6.68 7.66 9.44
C LYS A 216 -8.04 7.77 8.75
N ASN A 217 -8.45 8.98 8.37
CA ASN A 217 -9.82 9.27 7.95
C ASN A 217 -9.89 10.55 7.10
N ALA A 218 -11.10 10.90 6.65
CA ALA A 218 -11.33 12.08 5.82
C ALA A 218 -10.89 13.39 6.48
N ALA A 219 -11.06 13.54 7.79
CA ALA A 219 -10.68 14.77 8.51
C ALA A 219 -9.16 14.95 8.52
N ASP A 220 -8.41 13.87 8.75
CA ASP A 220 -6.95 13.88 8.68
C ASP A 220 -6.48 14.27 7.28
N TYR A 221 -7.07 13.69 6.23
CA TYR A 221 -6.71 14.03 4.86
C TYR A 221 -7.08 15.46 4.47
N ARG A 222 -8.20 16.00 4.94
CA ARG A 222 -8.50 17.43 4.74
C ARG A 222 -7.42 18.30 5.36
N ARG A 223 -6.96 17.97 6.57
CA ARG A 223 -5.86 18.66 7.24
C ARG A 223 -4.55 18.59 6.43
N ILE A 224 -4.20 17.41 5.94
CA ILE A 224 -2.97 17.18 5.17
C ILE A 224 -3.00 17.88 3.81
N LEU A 225 -4.13 17.85 3.11
CA LEU A 225 -4.22 18.28 1.71
C LEU A 225 -4.58 19.76 1.54
N PHE A 226 -5.34 20.33 2.49
CA PHE A 226 -5.97 21.64 2.31
C PHE A 226 -5.58 22.67 3.38
N THR A 227 -4.64 22.36 4.26
CA THR A 227 -3.99 23.41 5.06
C THR A 227 -3.29 24.37 4.09
N ALA A 228 -3.47 25.68 4.27
CA ALA A 228 -3.16 26.71 3.28
C ALA A 228 -1.74 26.68 2.71
N ASP A 229 -0.76 26.26 3.49
CA ASP A 229 0.64 26.13 3.07
C ASP A 229 1.00 24.73 2.54
N LEU A 230 0.02 23.83 2.43
CA LEU A 230 0.14 22.48 1.90
C LEU A 230 -0.81 22.22 0.71
N ASP A 231 -1.71 23.17 0.38
CA ASP A 231 -2.63 23.02 -0.76
C ASP A 231 -1.88 23.20 -2.08
N SER A 232 -1.40 22.10 -2.59
CA SER A 232 -0.54 21.98 -3.76
C SER A 232 -1.08 20.90 -4.69
N PRO A 233 -1.03 21.06 -6.02
CA PRO A 233 -1.37 20.00 -6.96
C PRO A 233 -0.47 18.77 -6.84
N SER A 234 0.72 18.93 -6.25
CA SER A 234 1.67 17.84 -5.97
C SER A 234 1.43 17.14 -4.64
N ASN A 235 0.61 17.72 -3.74
CA ASN A 235 0.20 17.09 -2.50
C ASN A 235 -1.06 16.27 -2.74
N THR A 236 -0.93 14.96 -2.74
CA THR A 236 -1.98 14.00 -3.11
C THR A 236 -1.98 12.80 -2.18
N ILE A 237 -2.90 11.88 -2.39
CA ILE A 237 -2.99 10.66 -1.58
C ILE A 237 -2.96 9.40 -2.44
N THR A 238 -2.35 8.36 -1.90
CA THR A 238 -2.57 6.97 -2.30
C THR A 238 -3.81 6.49 -1.57
N PHE A 239 -4.92 6.29 -2.27
CA PHE A 239 -6.15 5.84 -1.66
C PHE A 239 -6.14 4.32 -1.49
N CYS A 240 -5.79 3.83 -0.30
CA CYS A 240 -5.82 2.41 0.00
C CYS A 240 -7.18 2.00 0.58
N CYS A 241 -8.01 1.33 -0.23
CA CYS A 241 -9.34 0.90 0.19
C CYS A 241 -9.30 -0.05 1.38
N GLY A 242 -8.31 -0.95 1.46
CA GLY A 242 -8.20 -1.87 2.58
C GLY A 242 -7.75 -1.21 3.88
N SER A 243 -6.74 -0.31 3.83
CA SER A 243 -6.30 0.41 5.03
C SER A 243 -7.42 1.30 5.57
N LEU A 244 -8.02 2.14 4.74
CA LEU A 244 -9.14 2.98 5.15
C LEU A 244 -10.38 2.17 5.52
N GLY A 245 -10.67 1.09 4.79
CA GLY A 245 -11.81 0.19 5.05
C GLY A 245 -11.68 -0.66 6.31
N SER A 246 -10.49 -0.75 6.91
CA SER A 246 -10.30 -1.33 8.24
C SER A 246 -10.63 -0.34 9.38
N GLY A 247 -10.98 0.90 9.06
CA GLY A 247 -11.56 1.89 9.95
C GLY A 247 -13.08 1.94 9.77
N ALA A 248 -13.85 1.53 10.80
CA ALA A 248 -15.30 1.34 10.70
C ALA A 248 -16.09 2.59 10.27
N ASP A 249 -15.58 3.79 10.54
CA ASP A 249 -16.27 5.05 10.28
C ASP A 249 -15.92 5.67 8.91
N ASN A 250 -15.10 5.02 8.10
CA ASN A 250 -14.67 5.54 6.81
C ASN A 250 -15.64 5.17 5.68
N ASP A 251 -16.31 6.16 5.11
CA ASP A 251 -17.12 6.01 3.89
C ASP A 251 -16.20 6.18 2.66
N LEU A 252 -15.71 5.06 2.12
CA LEU A 252 -14.75 5.05 1.02
C LEU A 252 -15.29 5.74 -0.24
N PRO A 253 -16.51 5.46 -0.73
CA PRO A 253 -17.06 6.16 -1.89
C PRO A 253 -17.19 7.68 -1.70
N ALA A 254 -17.63 8.14 -0.53
CA ALA A 254 -17.73 9.56 -0.24
C ALA A 254 -16.35 10.23 -0.20
N MET A 255 -15.35 9.59 0.41
CA MET A 255 -13.97 10.09 0.43
C MET A 255 -13.36 10.17 -0.98
N ILE A 256 -13.61 9.17 -1.83
CA ILE A 256 -13.14 9.16 -3.22
C ILE A 256 -13.75 10.34 -3.98
N ARG A 257 -15.05 10.56 -3.88
CA ARG A 257 -15.72 11.69 -4.55
C ARG A 257 -15.19 13.03 -4.04
N GLU A 258 -15.00 13.19 -2.74
CA GLU A 258 -14.47 14.43 -2.15
C GLU A 258 -13.06 14.76 -2.63
N PHE A 259 -12.14 13.82 -2.50
CA PHE A 259 -10.74 14.07 -2.85
C PHE A 259 -10.46 13.92 -4.35
N GLY A 260 -11.16 13.04 -5.02
CA GLY A 260 -11.05 12.80 -6.46
C GLY A 260 -11.50 14.02 -7.26
N SER A 261 -12.64 14.69 -6.90
CA SER A 261 -13.11 15.89 -7.56
C SER A 261 -12.13 17.07 -7.48
N ARG A 262 -11.14 17.00 -6.60
CA ARG A 262 -10.08 17.99 -6.41
C ARG A 262 -8.73 17.58 -6.98
N GLY A 263 -8.68 16.49 -7.75
CA GLY A 263 -7.43 16.00 -8.35
C GLY A 263 -6.43 15.39 -7.37
N LYS A 264 -6.88 14.96 -6.19
CA LYS A 264 -6.02 14.49 -5.11
C LYS A 264 -5.81 12.97 -5.07
N LEU A 265 -6.40 12.20 -6.01
CA LEU A 265 -6.35 10.72 -6.05
C LEU A 265 -5.64 10.18 -7.30
N PRO A 266 -4.33 10.35 -7.45
CA PRO A 266 -3.62 9.80 -8.61
C PRO A 266 -3.36 8.30 -8.53
N PHE A 267 -3.43 7.69 -7.33
CA PHE A 267 -3.10 6.28 -7.11
C PHE A 267 -4.06 5.62 -6.12
N VAL A 268 -4.52 4.43 -6.48
CA VAL A 268 -5.51 3.65 -5.72
C VAL A 268 -4.99 2.23 -5.48
N HIS A 269 -5.04 1.78 -4.23
CA HIS A 269 -4.92 0.38 -3.85
C HIS A 269 -6.31 -0.21 -3.73
N PHE A 270 -6.72 -0.93 -4.77
CA PHE A 270 -8.04 -1.57 -4.87
C PHE A 270 -8.01 -2.90 -4.12
N ARG A 271 -8.12 -2.81 -2.79
CA ARG A 271 -8.00 -3.91 -1.84
C ARG A 271 -9.23 -3.96 -0.94
N ASN A 272 -9.72 -5.15 -0.65
CA ASN A 272 -10.81 -5.35 0.29
C ASN A 272 -10.32 -6.08 1.54
N VAL A 273 -10.95 -5.82 2.67
CA VAL A 273 -10.71 -6.49 3.94
C VAL A 273 -12.06 -6.91 4.54
N GLN A 274 -12.08 -8.00 5.28
CA GLN A 274 -13.19 -8.32 6.16
C GLN A 274 -12.90 -7.70 7.52
N LEU A 275 -13.73 -6.74 7.92
CA LEU A 275 -13.69 -6.09 9.22
C LEU A 275 -14.68 -6.79 10.16
N GLU A 276 -14.20 -7.17 11.33
CA GLU A 276 -15.00 -7.79 12.37
C GLU A 276 -15.55 -6.74 13.36
N PRO A 277 -16.65 -7.03 14.06
CA PRO A 277 -17.22 -6.11 15.05
C PRO A 277 -16.25 -5.74 16.19
N SER A 278 -15.26 -6.57 16.47
CA SER A 278 -14.18 -6.30 17.43
C SER A 278 -13.21 -5.19 16.97
N GLY A 279 -13.21 -4.87 15.67
CA GLY A 279 -12.20 -4.04 15.03
C GLY A 279 -11.02 -4.86 14.47
N ASP A 280 -10.99 -6.16 14.68
CA ASP A 280 -10.07 -7.07 14.00
C ASP A 280 -10.41 -7.14 12.52
N PHE A 281 -9.44 -7.50 11.69
CA PHE A 281 -9.68 -7.66 10.26
C PHE A 281 -8.70 -8.62 9.62
N TYR A 282 -9.11 -9.16 8.48
CA TYR A 282 -8.23 -9.94 7.63
C TYR A 282 -8.38 -9.54 6.15
N GLU A 283 -7.34 -9.77 5.38
CA GLU A 283 -7.35 -9.54 3.95
C GLU A 283 -8.33 -10.50 3.28
N SER A 284 -9.10 -10.01 2.33
CA SER A 284 -10.08 -10.81 1.60
C SER A 284 -9.79 -10.82 0.09
N GLY A 285 -10.60 -11.54 -0.67
CA GLY A 285 -10.65 -11.34 -2.12
C GLY A 285 -11.08 -9.92 -2.46
N HIS A 286 -10.69 -9.44 -3.63
CA HIS A 286 -10.95 -8.06 -4.07
C HIS A 286 -12.42 -7.77 -4.40
N GLN A 287 -13.27 -8.80 -4.49
CA GLN A 287 -14.68 -8.68 -4.85
C GLN A 287 -15.51 -8.14 -3.67
N THR A 288 -16.59 -7.42 -3.98
CA THR A 288 -17.55 -6.88 -3.00
C THR A 288 -18.04 -7.95 -2.00
N GLY A 289 -18.37 -9.14 -2.49
CA GLY A 289 -18.89 -10.22 -1.62
C GLY A 289 -17.85 -10.94 -0.76
N CYS A 290 -16.56 -10.58 -0.86
CA CYS A 290 -15.49 -11.23 -0.13
C CYS A 290 -15.05 -10.47 1.14
N GLY A 291 -15.40 -9.20 1.26
CA GLY A 291 -15.02 -8.35 2.39
C GLY A 291 -16.10 -7.34 2.75
N SER A 292 -15.76 -6.42 3.64
CA SER A 292 -16.72 -5.47 4.23
C SER A 292 -17.02 -4.26 3.35
N SER A 293 -16.16 -3.97 2.34
CA SER A 293 -16.34 -2.82 1.46
C SER A 293 -17.09 -3.19 0.18
N ASP A 294 -18.04 -2.33 -0.24
CA ASP A 294 -18.66 -2.43 -1.57
C ASP A 294 -17.70 -1.89 -2.64
N MET A 295 -16.93 -2.80 -3.22
CA MET A 295 -15.95 -2.47 -4.25
C MET A 295 -16.59 -2.03 -5.57
N GLY A 296 -17.86 -2.36 -5.79
CA GLY A 296 -18.66 -1.83 -6.91
C GLY A 296 -18.92 -0.34 -6.74
N GLU A 297 -19.36 0.10 -5.54
CA GLU A 297 -19.57 1.52 -5.25
C GLU A 297 -18.24 2.29 -5.19
N VAL A 298 -17.16 1.67 -4.70
CA VAL A 298 -15.80 2.22 -4.79
C VAL A 298 -15.44 2.50 -6.23
N MET A 299 -15.64 1.54 -7.14
CA MET A 299 -15.33 1.73 -8.57
C MET A 299 -16.25 2.77 -9.21
N ARG A 300 -17.54 2.84 -8.84
CA ARG A 300 -18.44 3.91 -9.31
C ARG A 300 -17.91 5.28 -8.93
N ALA A 301 -17.49 5.46 -7.67
CA ALA A 301 -16.89 6.71 -7.21
C ALA A 301 -15.58 7.05 -7.93
N LEU A 302 -14.73 6.06 -8.20
CA LEU A 302 -13.52 6.26 -9.02
C LEU A 302 -13.85 6.69 -10.46
N CYS A 303 -14.89 6.12 -11.06
CA CYS A 303 -15.37 6.53 -12.37
C CYS A 303 -16.03 7.93 -12.37
N ASP A 304 -16.40 8.50 -11.21
CA ASP A 304 -16.88 9.89 -11.08
C ASP A 304 -15.74 10.90 -11.16
N MET A 305 -14.49 10.46 -11.02
CA MET A 305 -13.34 11.34 -11.14
C MET A 305 -13.11 11.74 -12.60
N ASP A 306 -12.84 13.01 -12.83
CA ASP A 306 -12.53 13.57 -14.16
C ASP A 306 -11.02 13.69 -14.37
N GLN A 307 -10.29 12.62 -14.00
CA GLN A 307 -8.84 12.55 -14.14
C GLN A 307 -8.34 11.12 -14.25
N PRO A 308 -7.21 10.89 -14.95
CA PRO A 308 -6.54 9.60 -14.95
C PRO A 308 -6.01 9.21 -13.57
N PHE A 309 -6.05 7.92 -13.27
CA PHE A 309 -5.51 7.35 -12.04
C PHE A 309 -4.86 6.00 -12.27
N TYR A 310 -3.87 5.67 -11.44
CA TYR A 310 -3.31 4.34 -11.37
C TYR A 310 -4.08 3.51 -10.36
N LEU A 311 -4.39 2.28 -10.71
CA LEU A 311 -5.06 1.34 -9.83
C LEU A 311 -4.26 0.05 -9.77
N ARG A 312 -4.03 -0.43 -8.56
CA ARG A 312 -3.52 -1.78 -8.37
C ARG A 312 -4.41 -2.59 -7.44
N PRO A 313 -4.74 -3.85 -7.78
CA PRO A 313 -5.09 -4.82 -6.76
C PRO A 313 -3.86 -4.97 -5.85
N ASP A 314 -4.04 -4.63 -4.58
CA ASP A 314 -2.97 -4.69 -3.60
C ASP A 314 -2.79 -6.13 -3.08
N HIS A 315 -2.20 -6.30 -1.91
CA HIS A 315 -2.17 -7.63 -1.30
C HIS A 315 -3.58 -8.09 -0.92
N GLY A 316 -3.75 -9.39 -0.93
CA GLY A 316 -5.01 -10.06 -0.66
C GLY A 316 -4.71 -11.47 -0.13
N ARG A 317 -5.31 -12.46 -0.75
CA ARG A 317 -5.12 -13.87 -0.38
C ARG A 317 -3.99 -14.51 -1.16
N ARG A 318 -3.54 -15.64 -0.68
CA ARG A 318 -2.82 -16.66 -1.47
C ARG A 318 -3.78 -17.81 -1.68
N ILE A 319 -3.99 -18.16 -2.91
CA ILE A 319 -4.97 -19.18 -3.32
C ILE A 319 -4.26 -20.29 -4.10
N TRP A 320 -4.85 -21.44 -4.14
CA TRP A 320 -4.36 -22.62 -4.87
C TRP A 320 -2.92 -22.98 -4.48
N ASP A 321 -2.04 -23.18 -5.44
CA ASP A 321 -0.64 -23.57 -5.21
C ASP A 321 0.22 -22.46 -4.54
N GLU A 322 -0.33 -21.26 -4.42
CA GLU A 322 0.32 -20.14 -3.72
C GLU A 322 -0.03 -20.09 -2.23
N ALA A 323 -1.06 -20.80 -1.77
CA ALA A 323 -1.36 -20.92 -0.35
C ALA A 323 -0.22 -21.68 0.38
N TRP A 324 0.40 -21.01 1.33
CA TRP A 324 1.62 -21.56 1.96
C TRP A 324 1.37 -22.52 3.08
N SER A 325 0.26 -22.27 3.75
CA SER A 325 0.03 -22.82 5.08
C SER A 325 -0.68 -24.14 5.05
N ILE A 326 -1.25 -24.53 3.91
CA ILE A 326 -2.13 -25.69 3.84
C ILE A 326 -1.70 -26.64 2.73
N ARG A 327 -1.55 -27.91 3.10
CA ARG A 327 -1.47 -29.03 2.18
C ARG A 327 -2.37 -30.14 2.68
N GLU A 328 -3.22 -30.65 1.80
CA GLU A 328 -3.87 -31.92 2.03
C GLU A 328 -2.86 -33.05 1.84
N VAL A 329 -2.68 -33.81 2.90
CA VAL A 329 -1.81 -34.99 2.91
C VAL A 329 -2.66 -36.21 3.16
N THR A 330 -2.48 -37.25 2.36
CA THR A 330 -3.06 -38.56 2.62
C THR A 330 -1.99 -39.42 3.26
N ASP A 331 -2.19 -39.81 4.51
CA ASP A 331 -1.29 -40.69 5.21
C ASP A 331 -1.33 -42.11 4.65
N ALA A 332 -0.37 -42.95 5.03
CA ALA A 332 -0.25 -44.31 4.51
C ALA A 332 -1.47 -45.20 4.81
N ASP A 333 -2.28 -44.84 5.79
CA ASP A 333 -3.54 -45.51 6.16
C ASP A 333 -4.76 -44.98 5.43
N GLY A 334 -4.59 -44.01 4.51
CA GLY A 334 -5.65 -43.34 3.75
C GLY A 334 -6.31 -42.21 4.48
N THR A 335 -5.87 -41.79 5.67
CA THR A 335 -6.41 -40.65 6.40
C THR A 335 -6.00 -39.37 5.73
N GLN A 336 -6.97 -38.51 5.41
CA GLN A 336 -6.72 -37.16 4.91
C GLN A 336 -6.53 -36.20 6.09
N ARG A 337 -5.45 -35.44 6.08
CA ARG A 337 -5.18 -34.38 7.04
C ARG A 337 -4.60 -33.15 6.36
N VAL A 338 -4.77 -32.02 7.02
CA VAL A 338 -4.19 -30.75 6.59
C VAL A 338 -2.90 -30.52 7.34
N GLU A 339 -1.80 -30.32 6.60
CA GLU A 339 -0.53 -29.90 7.17
C GLU A 339 -0.35 -28.39 6.97
N HIS A 340 0.03 -27.70 8.05
CA HIS A 340 0.46 -26.32 8.00
C HIS A 340 1.97 -26.26 7.79
N ARG A 341 2.41 -25.58 6.73
CA ARG A 341 3.83 -25.35 6.48
C ARG A 341 4.10 -23.86 6.27
N PRO A 342 4.65 -23.17 7.27
CA PRO A 342 4.96 -21.75 7.18
C PRO A 342 6.04 -21.41 6.15
N ASP A 343 6.67 -22.44 5.54
CA ASP A 343 7.83 -22.28 4.65
C ASP A 343 7.51 -22.36 3.15
N GLY A 344 6.23 -22.56 2.78
CA GLY A 344 5.84 -22.83 1.39
C GLY A 344 6.32 -24.20 0.90
N TRP A 345 5.74 -24.69 -0.21
CA TRP A 345 5.97 -26.07 -0.65
C TRP A 345 7.27 -26.26 -1.45
N ASN A 346 7.79 -25.21 -2.10
CA ASN A 346 8.93 -25.29 -3.00
C ASN A 346 10.09 -24.36 -2.59
N GLY A 347 10.13 -23.88 -1.34
CA GLY A 347 11.14 -22.91 -0.89
C GLY A 347 11.04 -21.52 -1.55
N VAL A 348 10.04 -21.32 -2.40
CA VAL A 348 9.76 -20.07 -3.11
C VAL A 348 8.57 -19.41 -2.43
N LYS A 349 8.83 -18.29 -1.74
CA LYS A 349 7.79 -17.53 -1.04
C LYS A 349 7.48 -16.25 -1.79
N PRO A 350 6.27 -16.08 -2.39
CA PRO A 350 5.78 -14.74 -2.67
C PRO A 350 5.76 -13.93 -1.37
N ALA A 351 5.92 -12.64 -1.43
CA ALA A 351 5.71 -11.80 -0.24
C ALA A 351 4.31 -12.08 0.33
N ALA A 352 4.18 -12.06 1.66
CA ALA A 352 2.92 -12.38 2.33
C ALA A 352 1.76 -11.53 1.77
N GLY A 353 0.65 -12.17 1.39
CA GLY A 353 -0.49 -11.52 0.74
C GLY A 353 -0.29 -11.15 -0.74
N TYR A 354 0.87 -11.40 -1.34
CA TYR A 354 1.17 -11.02 -2.72
C TYR A 354 1.16 -12.20 -3.71
N GLY A 355 0.30 -13.18 -3.52
CA GLY A 355 0.04 -14.22 -4.50
C GLY A 355 -0.37 -13.63 -5.85
N LEU A 356 0.11 -14.19 -6.97
CA LEU A 356 -0.19 -13.68 -8.31
C LEU A 356 -1.64 -13.96 -8.71
N PHE A 357 -2.15 -15.14 -8.36
CA PHE A 357 -3.48 -15.58 -8.83
C PHE A 357 -4.59 -14.69 -8.27
N ASP A 358 -4.62 -14.43 -6.96
CA ASP A 358 -5.65 -13.56 -6.37
C ASP A 358 -5.56 -12.12 -6.88
N ARG A 359 -4.32 -11.60 -7.09
CA ARG A 359 -4.12 -10.26 -7.68
C ARG A 359 -4.54 -10.22 -9.16
N ALA A 360 -4.34 -11.29 -9.93
CA ALA A 360 -4.82 -11.37 -11.30
C ALA A 360 -6.35 -11.42 -11.36
N LEU A 361 -7.01 -12.16 -10.44
CA LEU A 361 -8.47 -12.15 -10.29
C LEU A 361 -8.96 -10.75 -9.88
N GLY A 362 -8.28 -10.08 -8.96
CA GLY A 362 -8.57 -8.70 -8.56
C GLY A 362 -8.43 -7.72 -9.73
N ALA A 363 -7.41 -7.89 -10.56
CA ALA A 363 -7.19 -7.10 -11.76
C ALA A 363 -8.34 -7.30 -12.78
N ALA A 364 -8.72 -8.53 -13.04
CA ALA A 364 -9.84 -8.84 -13.94
C ALA A 364 -11.16 -8.28 -13.39
N TYR A 365 -11.39 -8.37 -12.09
CA TYR A 365 -12.58 -7.83 -11.44
C TYR A 365 -12.65 -6.30 -11.55
N ALA A 366 -11.55 -5.61 -11.23
CA ALA A 366 -11.48 -4.16 -11.34
C ALA A 366 -11.71 -3.67 -12.77
N GLN A 367 -11.13 -4.35 -13.77
CA GLN A 367 -11.35 -4.06 -15.19
C GLN A 367 -12.80 -4.26 -15.59
N GLY A 368 -13.39 -5.38 -15.19
CA GLY A 368 -14.79 -5.70 -15.51
C GLY A 368 -15.76 -4.68 -14.92
N LEU A 369 -15.55 -4.27 -13.67
CA LEU A 369 -16.34 -3.20 -13.05
C LEU A 369 -16.18 -1.87 -13.78
N TYR A 370 -14.95 -1.46 -14.06
CA TYR A 370 -14.65 -0.22 -14.76
C TYR A 370 -15.31 -0.19 -16.15
N GLU A 371 -15.16 -1.22 -16.95
CA GLU A 371 -15.78 -1.33 -18.26
C GLU A 371 -17.31 -1.31 -18.19
N GLY A 372 -17.90 -2.06 -17.27
CA GLY A 372 -19.34 -2.12 -17.07
C GLY A 372 -19.94 -0.76 -16.73
N ILE A 373 -19.35 -0.05 -15.76
CA ILE A 373 -19.78 1.27 -15.32
C ILE A 373 -19.63 2.31 -16.46
N ARG A 374 -18.52 2.30 -17.19
CA ARG A 374 -18.30 3.22 -18.32
C ARG A 374 -19.29 3.00 -19.44
N ARG A 375 -19.62 1.76 -19.78
CA ARG A 375 -20.65 1.43 -20.77
C ARG A 375 -22.05 1.85 -20.33
N GLU A 376 -22.40 1.63 -19.07
CA GLU A 376 -23.68 2.08 -18.49
C GLU A 376 -23.83 3.61 -18.66
N ARG A 377 -22.80 4.38 -18.30
CA ARG A 377 -22.81 5.86 -18.43
C ARG A 377 -22.92 6.32 -19.88
N ALA A 378 -22.16 5.73 -20.76
CA ALA A 378 -22.22 6.06 -22.18
C ALA A 378 -23.64 5.81 -22.75
N ALA A 379 -24.30 4.73 -22.33
CA ALA A 379 -25.68 4.44 -22.75
C ALA A 379 -26.72 5.40 -22.14
N GLN A 380 -26.47 5.98 -20.99
CA GLN A 380 -27.33 7.01 -20.37
C GLN A 380 -27.23 8.33 -21.13
N LEU A 381 -26.00 8.78 -21.44
CA LEU A 381 -25.76 10.03 -22.20
C LEU A 381 -26.32 10.01 -23.63
N THR A 382 -26.50 8.83 -24.22
CA THR A 382 -27.12 8.71 -25.57
C THR A 382 -28.63 8.71 -25.54
N LYS A 383 -29.27 8.70 -24.37
CA LYS A 383 -30.73 8.74 -24.20
C LYS A 383 -31.26 10.11 -23.80
N GLU A 384 -30.37 11.00 -23.38
CA GLU A 384 -30.63 12.43 -23.15
C GLU A 384 -30.38 13.25 -24.43
#